data_957cf60946b7733afffd2182a6a0837f
#
_entry.id   957cf60946b7733afffd2182a6a0837f
#
_cell.length_a   1.000
_cell.length_b   1.000
_cell.length_c   1.000
_cell.angle_alpha   90.00
_cell.angle_beta   90.00
_cell.angle_gamma   90.00
#
_symmetry.space_group_name_H-M   'P 1'
#
loop_
_entity.id
_entity.type
_entity.pdbx_description
1 polymer ?
#
loop_
_entity_poly.entity_id
_entity_poly.type
_entity_poly.pdbx_seq_one_letter_code
_entity_poly.pdbx_strand_id
1 'polypeptide(L)'
;MNATHTAAGLIVAAGSSTRMGFDKMTAPLHGRPVAEWSLRAFQQCSEITHGVLVCAPDRIAEFQKLAAPYPKFQHIVAGGSERSASVLNGLRALASSGTDYVAVHDAARPLVTPALITRILAAARIHQAASAAQRVSDTLHRGDAQGVLLETMPREGVFAMQTPQAAGFDILLAALQAHQAGSTDEVSALIAYGIHPVAILNDQPNFKITYPQDLALAEALLAMGSSISNPT
;
A
#
# COMPACT_ATOMS: atom_id res chain seq x y z
N MET A 1 5.09 15.61 27.52
CA MET A 1 5.75 14.39 27.01
C MET A 1 4.87 13.89 25.88
N ASN A 2 5.32 14.01 24.63
CA ASN A 2 4.58 13.45 23.50
C ASN A 2 4.60 11.92 23.66
N ALA A 3 3.44 11.31 23.81
CA ALA A 3 3.33 9.85 23.76
C ALA A 3 3.92 9.40 22.42
N THR A 4 4.94 8.56 22.46
CA THR A 4 5.51 7.95 21.24
C THR A 4 4.53 6.89 20.76
N HIS A 5 3.67 7.26 19.81
CA HIS A 5 2.75 6.31 19.18
C HIS A 5 3.53 5.29 18.35
N THR A 6 3.27 4.01 18.61
CA THR A 6 3.84 2.91 17.82
C THR A 6 3.11 2.78 16.49
N ALA A 7 3.85 2.55 15.41
CA ALA A 7 3.25 2.32 14.11
C ALA A 7 3.77 1.03 13.47
N ALA A 8 2.84 0.24 12.94
CA ALA A 8 3.15 -0.97 12.19
C ALA A 8 2.99 -0.78 10.69
N GLY A 9 3.81 -1.50 9.91
CA GLY A 9 3.62 -1.67 8.47
C GLY A 9 2.81 -2.93 8.18
N LEU A 10 1.82 -2.84 7.29
CA LEU A 10 1.09 -3.99 6.76
C LEU A 10 1.25 -4.00 5.24
N ILE A 11 2.04 -4.93 4.73
CA ILE A 11 2.33 -5.02 3.29
C ILE A 11 1.52 -6.17 2.69
N VAL A 12 0.69 -5.85 1.68
CA VAL A 12 -0.19 -6.82 1.01
C VAL A 12 0.44 -7.29 -0.29
N ALA A 13 0.77 -8.57 -0.36
CA ALA A 13 1.36 -9.26 -1.51
C ALA A 13 0.54 -10.48 -1.99
N ALA A 14 -0.72 -10.62 -1.55
CA ALA A 14 -1.56 -11.80 -1.79
C ALA A 14 -2.28 -11.81 -3.16
N GLY A 15 -2.09 -10.78 -4.01
CA GLY A 15 -2.77 -10.67 -5.30
C GLY A 15 -2.33 -11.71 -6.33
N SER A 16 -3.25 -12.25 -7.11
CA SER A 16 -3.07 -13.35 -8.08
C SER A 16 -2.31 -12.99 -9.38
N SER A 17 -1.96 -11.73 -9.60
CA SER A 17 -1.21 -11.24 -10.79
C SER A 17 -1.83 -11.59 -12.16
N THR A 18 -3.13 -11.90 -12.24
CA THR A 18 -3.81 -12.42 -13.44
C THR A 18 -3.59 -11.60 -14.71
N ARG A 19 -3.53 -10.26 -14.61
CA ARG A 19 -3.32 -9.35 -15.76
C ARG A 19 -1.88 -9.32 -16.27
N MET A 20 -0.92 -9.85 -15.51
CA MET A 20 0.49 -9.88 -15.87
C MET A 20 0.88 -11.12 -16.67
N GLY A 21 0.11 -12.23 -16.57
CA GLY A 21 0.48 -13.53 -17.15
C GLY A 21 1.62 -14.24 -16.41
N PHE A 22 2.23 -13.61 -15.41
CA PHE A 22 3.25 -14.17 -14.52
C PHE A 22 3.13 -13.56 -13.12
N ASP A 23 3.80 -14.14 -12.14
CA ASP A 23 3.81 -13.57 -10.80
C ASP A 23 4.67 -12.30 -10.71
N LYS A 24 4.00 -11.18 -10.52
CA LYS A 24 4.67 -9.88 -10.43
C LYS A 24 5.41 -9.65 -9.11
N MET A 25 5.01 -10.32 -8.02
CA MET A 25 5.59 -10.05 -6.69
C MET A 25 7.05 -10.49 -6.62
N THR A 26 7.39 -11.58 -7.30
CA THR A 26 8.75 -12.11 -7.40
C THR A 26 9.46 -11.78 -8.71
N ALA A 27 8.77 -11.12 -9.64
CA ALA A 27 9.39 -10.64 -10.87
C ALA A 27 10.60 -9.76 -10.54
N PRO A 28 11.74 -9.92 -11.26
CA PRO A 28 12.90 -9.10 -11.05
C PRO A 28 12.64 -7.65 -11.46
N LEU A 29 13.00 -6.72 -10.59
CA LEU A 29 12.94 -5.29 -10.79
C LEU A 29 14.24 -4.69 -10.24
N HIS A 30 15.11 -4.17 -11.10
CA HIS A 30 16.42 -3.63 -10.74
C HIS A 30 17.22 -4.54 -9.79
N GLY A 31 17.31 -5.83 -10.18
CA GLY A 31 18.06 -6.87 -9.46
C GLY A 31 17.40 -7.40 -8.18
N ARG A 32 16.15 -7.06 -7.87
CA ARG A 32 15.39 -7.52 -6.69
C ARG A 32 13.96 -7.89 -7.06
N PRO A 33 13.30 -8.78 -6.32
CA PRO A 33 11.87 -9.00 -6.44
C PRO A 33 11.06 -7.71 -6.22
N VAL A 34 9.98 -7.50 -6.96
CA VAL A 34 9.09 -6.33 -6.82
C VAL A 34 8.66 -6.10 -5.37
N ALA A 35 8.21 -7.16 -4.67
CA ALA A 35 7.74 -7.05 -3.28
C ALA A 35 8.85 -6.63 -2.30
N GLU A 36 10.11 -6.90 -2.61
CA GLU A 36 11.25 -6.57 -1.75
C GLU A 36 11.45 -5.05 -1.65
N TRP A 37 11.13 -4.28 -2.68
CA TRP A 37 11.25 -2.82 -2.68
C TRP A 37 10.38 -2.18 -1.60
N SER A 38 9.13 -2.65 -1.46
CA SER A 38 8.23 -2.20 -0.39
C SER A 38 8.75 -2.59 1.00
N LEU A 39 9.23 -3.84 1.17
CA LEU A 39 9.84 -4.28 2.43
C LEU A 39 11.02 -3.39 2.83
N ARG A 40 11.90 -3.05 1.88
CA ARG A 40 13.04 -2.15 2.12
C ARG A 40 12.61 -0.77 2.57
N ALA A 41 11.65 -0.15 1.86
CA ALA A 41 11.19 1.18 2.19
C ALA A 41 10.57 1.23 3.60
N PHE A 42 9.75 0.25 3.96
CA PHE A 42 9.16 0.15 5.29
C PHE A 42 10.18 -0.20 6.37
N GLN A 43 11.16 -1.07 6.09
CA GLN A 43 12.27 -1.36 6.99
C GLN A 43 13.10 -0.11 7.30
N GLN A 44 13.34 0.74 6.30
CA GLN A 44 14.12 1.98 6.43
C GLN A 44 13.35 3.13 7.09
N CYS A 45 12.02 3.08 7.11
CA CYS A 45 11.20 4.10 7.75
C CYS A 45 11.33 4.02 9.27
N SER A 46 11.84 5.06 9.93
CA SER A 46 12.02 5.12 11.39
C SER A 46 10.69 5.08 12.16
N GLU A 47 9.61 5.58 11.55
CA GLU A 47 8.27 5.59 12.15
C GLU A 47 7.65 4.19 12.26
N ILE A 48 8.09 3.23 11.44
CA ILE A 48 7.64 1.85 11.49
C ILE A 48 8.54 1.06 12.46
N THR A 49 7.96 0.52 13.51
CA THR A 49 8.68 -0.27 14.51
C THR A 49 8.66 -1.76 14.21
N HIS A 50 7.56 -2.27 13.67
CA HIS A 50 7.35 -3.67 13.29
C HIS A 50 6.32 -3.76 12.16
N GLY A 51 6.07 -4.96 11.64
CA GLY A 51 5.08 -5.12 10.58
C GLY A 51 4.76 -6.56 10.26
N VAL A 52 3.80 -6.71 9.36
CA VAL A 52 3.34 -7.99 8.83
C VAL A 52 3.33 -7.95 7.31
N LEU A 53 3.74 -9.04 6.70
CA LEU A 53 3.62 -9.27 5.26
C LEU A 53 2.53 -10.29 5.00
N VAL A 54 1.56 -9.94 4.16
CA VAL A 54 0.42 -10.79 3.82
C VAL A 54 0.60 -11.30 2.40
N CYS A 55 0.71 -12.62 2.21
CA CYS A 55 0.92 -13.25 0.91
C CYS A 55 -0.11 -14.34 0.62
N ALA A 56 -0.08 -14.90 -0.59
CA ALA A 56 -0.91 -16.07 -0.91
C ALA A 56 -0.55 -17.26 0.01
N PRO A 57 -1.54 -18.08 0.42
CA PRO A 57 -1.33 -19.14 1.42
C PRO A 57 -0.25 -20.18 1.02
N ASP A 58 -0.15 -20.50 -0.25
CA ASP A 58 0.81 -21.43 -0.85
C ASP A 58 2.23 -20.85 -0.97
N ARG A 59 2.41 -19.55 -0.67
CA ARG A 59 3.68 -18.84 -0.83
C ARG A 59 4.32 -18.39 0.48
N ILE A 60 3.81 -18.79 1.62
CA ILE A 60 4.32 -18.37 2.93
C ILE A 60 5.83 -18.64 3.07
N ALA A 61 6.27 -19.86 2.74
CA ALA A 61 7.69 -20.22 2.86
C ALA A 61 8.62 -19.39 1.96
N GLU A 62 8.14 -18.98 0.77
CA GLU A 62 8.89 -18.12 -0.14
C GLU A 62 9.01 -16.71 0.43
N PHE A 63 7.91 -16.13 0.91
CA PHE A 63 7.90 -14.79 1.49
C PHE A 63 8.61 -14.72 2.84
N GLN A 64 8.67 -15.80 3.61
CA GLN A 64 9.53 -15.90 4.79
C GLN A 64 11.01 -15.75 4.42
N LYS A 65 11.46 -16.42 3.36
CA LYS A 65 12.85 -16.27 2.85
C LYS A 65 13.09 -14.84 2.35
N LEU A 66 12.14 -14.25 1.62
CA LEU A 66 12.23 -12.89 1.12
C LEU A 66 12.32 -11.86 2.26
N ALA A 67 11.55 -12.06 3.32
CA ALA A 67 11.50 -11.16 4.47
C ALA A 67 12.63 -11.38 5.49
N ALA A 68 13.38 -12.47 5.42
CA ALA A 68 14.43 -12.80 6.38
C ALA A 68 15.45 -11.68 6.65
N PRO A 69 15.88 -10.86 5.65
CA PRO A 69 16.77 -9.72 5.86
C PRO A 69 16.10 -8.49 6.52
N TYR A 70 14.78 -8.53 6.74
CA TYR A 70 13.98 -7.38 7.19
C TYR A 70 13.38 -7.64 8.58
N PRO A 71 14.12 -7.35 9.68
CA PRO A 71 13.73 -7.74 11.05
C PRO A 71 12.40 -7.14 11.52
N LYS A 72 11.93 -6.04 10.95
CA LYS A 72 10.59 -5.51 11.25
C LYS A 72 9.46 -6.40 10.70
N PHE A 73 9.73 -7.25 9.69
CA PHE A 73 8.73 -8.02 8.95
C PHE A 73 8.93 -9.54 9.10
N GLN A 74 9.02 -10.02 10.34
CA GLN A 74 9.17 -11.46 10.62
C GLN A 74 7.82 -12.21 10.68
N HIS A 75 6.69 -11.48 10.73
CA HIS A 75 5.36 -12.07 10.69
C HIS A 75 4.85 -12.14 9.25
N ILE A 76 4.71 -13.38 8.75
CA ILE A 76 4.16 -13.64 7.41
C ILE A 76 2.86 -14.40 7.60
N VAL A 77 1.76 -13.87 7.04
CA VAL A 77 0.43 -14.46 7.19
C VAL A 77 -0.24 -14.69 5.84
N ALA A 78 -1.15 -15.65 5.81
CA ALA A 78 -1.94 -15.94 4.63
C ALA A 78 -2.97 -14.83 4.38
N GLY A 79 -3.08 -14.39 3.13
CA GLY A 79 -4.15 -13.53 2.66
C GLY A 79 -5.49 -14.24 2.61
N GLY A 80 -6.54 -13.47 2.40
CA GLY A 80 -7.90 -13.95 2.17
C GLY A 80 -8.27 -13.97 0.68
N SER A 81 -9.54 -14.26 0.39
CA SER A 81 -10.10 -14.29 -0.96
C SER A 81 -10.09 -12.92 -1.66
N GLU A 82 -10.13 -11.85 -0.88
CA GLU A 82 -10.15 -10.47 -1.34
C GLU A 82 -9.06 -9.65 -0.66
N ARG A 83 -8.77 -8.44 -1.19
CA ARG A 83 -7.76 -7.55 -0.63
C ARG A 83 -8.12 -7.11 0.79
N SER A 84 -9.38 -6.77 1.04
CA SER A 84 -9.89 -6.39 2.36
C SER A 84 -9.75 -7.52 3.39
N ALA A 85 -10.05 -8.77 3.01
CA ALA A 85 -9.84 -9.94 3.85
C ALA A 85 -8.35 -10.17 4.16
N SER A 86 -7.48 -9.93 3.20
CA SER A 86 -6.03 -10.02 3.39
C SER A 86 -5.53 -8.97 4.40
N VAL A 87 -6.00 -7.73 4.31
CA VAL A 87 -5.67 -6.67 5.27
C VAL A 87 -6.18 -7.03 6.67
N LEU A 88 -7.42 -7.55 6.77
CA LEU A 88 -8.00 -7.97 8.06
C LEU A 88 -7.20 -9.10 8.71
N ASN A 89 -6.68 -10.07 7.93
CA ASN A 89 -5.80 -11.10 8.45
C ASN A 89 -4.48 -10.52 8.98
N GLY A 90 -3.90 -9.55 8.27
CA GLY A 90 -2.72 -8.83 8.73
C GLY A 90 -2.96 -8.02 10.01
N LEU A 91 -4.10 -7.32 10.13
CA LEU A 91 -4.47 -6.59 11.35
C LEU A 91 -4.65 -7.55 12.54
N ARG A 92 -5.29 -8.70 12.35
CA ARG A 92 -5.43 -9.71 13.40
C ARG A 92 -4.07 -10.22 13.90
N ALA A 93 -3.10 -10.38 13.01
CA ALA A 93 -1.74 -10.76 13.39
C ALA A 93 -1.01 -9.68 14.20
N LEU A 94 -1.40 -8.41 14.04
CA LEU A 94 -0.85 -7.28 14.79
C LEU A 94 -1.60 -6.98 16.09
N ALA A 95 -2.74 -7.63 16.39
CA ALA A 95 -3.63 -7.25 17.49
C ALA A 95 -2.98 -7.26 18.89
N SER A 96 -1.97 -8.12 19.11
CA SER A 96 -1.25 -8.21 20.40
C SER A 96 0.05 -7.41 20.46
N SER A 97 0.38 -6.64 19.41
CA SER A 97 1.69 -5.97 19.29
C SER A 97 1.75 -4.58 19.94
N GLY A 98 0.64 -4.06 20.47
CA GLY A 98 0.57 -2.71 21.02
C GLY A 98 0.66 -1.61 19.96
N THR A 99 0.19 -1.89 18.75
CA THR A 99 0.19 -0.97 17.62
C THR A 99 -0.88 0.09 17.79
N ASP A 100 -0.50 1.38 17.76
CA ASP A 100 -1.44 2.51 17.77
C ASP A 100 -1.93 2.86 16.36
N TYR A 101 -1.02 2.85 15.38
CA TYR A 101 -1.29 3.19 13.98
C TYR A 101 -0.78 2.10 13.04
N VAL A 102 -1.47 1.91 11.93
CA VAL A 102 -1.03 0.98 10.88
C VAL A 102 -0.99 1.69 9.54
N ALA A 103 0.10 1.46 8.79
CA ALA A 103 0.25 1.89 7.40
C ALA A 103 0.10 0.66 6.49
N VAL A 104 -0.99 0.58 5.76
CA VAL A 104 -1.28 -0.49 4.80
C VAL A 104 -0.73 -0.12 3.44
N HIS A 105 -0.01 -1.07 2.82
CA HIS A 105 0.64 -0.82 1.53
C HIS A 105 0.54 -2.02 0.59
N ASP A 106 0.29 -1.74 -0.69
CA ASP A 106 0.32 -2.74 -1.75
C ASP A 106 1.77 -3.02 -2.16
N ALA A 107 2.27 -4.25 -1.98
CA ALA A 107 3.62 -4.65 -2.42
C ALA A 107 3.89 -4.43 -3.92
N ALA A 108 2.84 -4.30 -4.73
CA ALA A 108 2.92 -3.98 -6.14
C ALA A 108 3.23 -2.50 -6.45
N ARG A 109 3.49 -1.65 -5.45
CA ARG A 109 3.96 -0.25 -5.59
C ARG A 109 5.41 -0.14 -5.10
N PRO A 110 6.38 -0.61 -5.87
CA PRO A 110 7.77 -0.72 -5.43
C PRO A 110 8.49 0.62 -5.25
N LEU A 111 7.90 1.71 -5.75
CA LEU A 111 8.51 3.05 -5.73
C LEU A 111 8.14 3.86 -4.48
N VAL A 112 7.47 3.25 -3.49
CA VAL A 112 7.19 3.88 -2.20
C VAL A 112 8.50 4.27 -1.50
N THR A 113 8.51 5.44 -0.85
CA THR A 113 9.69 5.93 -0.12
C THR A 113 9.43 6.01 1.38
N PRO A 114 10.46 5.89 2.23
CA PRO A 114 10.33 6.12 3.67
C PRO A 114 9.73 7.49 4.00
N ALA A 115 10.07 8.52 3.24
CA ALA A 115 9.54 9.88 3.41
C ALA A 115 8.02 9.94 3.18
N LEU A 116 7.49 9.24 2.16
CA LEU A 116 6.05 9.17 1.94
C LEU A 116 5.35 8.44 3.10
N ILE A 117 5.90 7.31 3.56
CA ILE A 117 5.34 6.56 4.71
C ILE A 117 5.26 7.46 5.95
N THR A 118 6.35 8.19 6.25
CA THR A 118 6.40 9.14 7.38
C THR A 118 5.33 10.22 7.26
N ARG A 119 5.18 10.84 6.07
CA ARG A 119 4.17 11.88 5.83
C ARG A 119 2.74 11.37 6.04
N ILE A 120 2.45 10.16 5.57
CA ILE A 120 1.12 9.54 5.72
C ILE A 120 0.83 9.24 7.19
N LEU A 121 1.78 8.66 7.93
CA LEU A 121 1.63 8.40 9.37
C LEU A 121 1.46 9.69 10.17
N ALA A 122 2.23 10.73 9.87
CA ALA A 122 2.10 12.03 10.54
C ALA A 122 0.71 12.63 10.32
N ALA A 123 0.18 12.57 9.09
CA ALA A 123 -1.16 13.05 8.78
C ALA A 123 -2.25 12.19 9.46
N ALA A 124 -2.08 10.87 9.50
CA ALA A 124 -3.03 9.97 10.19
C ALA A 124 -3.11 10.25 11.69
N ARG A 125 -2.00 10.60 12.34
CA ARG A 125 -1.99 11.00 13.75
C ARG A 125 -2.78 12.28 14.03
N ILE A 126 -2.83 13.20 13.07
CA ILE A 126 -3.56 14.47 13.19
C ILE A 126 -5.04 14.30 12.82
N HIS A 127 -5.32 13.55 11.78
CA HIS A 127 -6.64 13.46 11.14
C HIS A 127 -7.33 12.10 11.31
N GLN A 128 -6.81 11.23 12.20
CA GLN A 128 -7.26 9.85 12.45
C GLN A 128 -6.93 8.87 11.29
N ALA A 129 -6.98 9.35 10.05
CA ALA A 129 -6.64 8.55 8.87
C ALA A 129 -6.12 9.43 7.72
N ALA A 130 -5.22 8.88 6.92
CA ALA A 130 -4.63 9.55 5.77
C ALA A 130 -4.26 8.55 4.67
N SER A 131 -4.23 9.00 3.44
CA SER A 131 -3.85 8.18 2.30
C SER A 131 -2.97 8.95 1.32
N ALA A 132 -1.99 8.26 0.72
CA ALA A 132 -1.30 8.77 -0.44
C ALA A 132 -2.27 8.87 -1.62
N ALA A 133 -2.18 9.96 -2.37
CA ALA A 133 -3.06 10.23 -3.50
C ALA A 133 -2.36 11.08 -4.57
N GLN A 134 -2.88 11.03 -5.79
CA GLN A 134 -2.55 11.96 -6.87
C GLN A 134 -3.81 12.68 -7.35
N ARG A 135 -3.65 13.91 -7.82
CA ARG A 135 -4.73 14.57 -8.58
C ARG A 135 -4.91 13.88 -9.91
N VAL A 136 -6.15 13.77 -10.36
CA VAL A 136 -6.43 13.26 -11.70
C VAL A 136 -6.07 14.36 -12.71
N SER A 137 -5.16 14.05 -13.64
CA SER A 137 -4.71 14.94 -14.72
C SER A 137 -5.59 14.82 -15.96
N ASP A 138 -6.09 13.62 -16.24
CA ASP A 138 -6.85 13.33 -17.45
C ASP A 138 -8.31 13.77 -17.32
N THR A 139 -8.98 14.01 -18.46
CA THR A 139 -10.42 14.23 -18.49
C THR A 139 -11.13 12.92 -18.20
N LEU A 140 -12.09 12.95 -17.26
CA LEU A 140 -12.87 11.77 -16.88
C LEU A 140 -14.22 11.79 -17.56
N HIS A 141 -14.60 10.64 -18.10
CA HIS A 141 -15.94 10.38 -18.62
C HIS A 141 -16.53 9.15 -17.95
N ARG A 142 -17.84 9.19 -17.66
CA ARG A 142 -18.58 7.99 -17.33
C ARG A 142 -19.09 7.36 -18.62
N GLY A 143 -18.93 6.06 -18.75
CA GLY A 143 -19.45 5.26 -19.85
C GLY A 143 -20.33 4.12 -19.35
N ASP A 144 -21.03 3.47 -20.28
CA ASP A 144 -21.76 2.23 -20.04
C ASP A 144 -20.84 0.98 -20.18
N ALA A 145 -21.44 -0.20 -20.00
CA ALA A 145 -20.71 -1.47 -20.12
C ALA A 145 -20.23 -1.78 -21.55
N GLN A 146 -20.76 -1.11 -22.57
CA GLN A 146 -20.38 -1.22 -23.97
C GLN A 146 -19.27 -0.21 -24.36
N GLY A 147 -18.89 0.69 -23.44
CA GLY A 147 -17.85 1.70 -23.64
C GLY A 147 -18.37 2.98 -24.32
N VAL A 148 -19.69 3.16 -24.40
CA VAL A 148 -20.28 4.43 -24.88
C VAL A 148 -20.14 5.48 -23.81
N LEU A 149 -19.51 6.63 -24.14
CA LEU A 149 -19.32 7.74 -23.21
C LEU A 149 -20.61 8.50 -23.03
N LEU A 150 -21.05 8.65 -21.77
CA LEU A 150 -22.37 9.20 -21.41
C LEU A 150 -22.25 10.63 -20.87
N GLU A 151 -21.24 10.90 -20.04
CA GLU A 151 -21.08 12.22 -19.43
C GLU A 151 -19.63 12.54 -19.11
N THR A 152 -19.29 13.84 -19.11
CA THR A 152 -18.01 14.33 -18.60
C THR A 152 -18.11 14.53 -17.09
N MET A 153 -17.17 13.98 -16.33
CA MET A 153 -17.13 14.14 -14.88
C MET A 153 -16.16 15.28 -14.51
N PRO A 154 -16.57 16.24 -13.66
CA PRO A 154 -15.64 17.20 -13.09
C PRO A 154 -14.52 16.49 -12.35
N ARG A 155 -13.27 16.92 -12.58
CA ARG A 155 -12.10 16.30 -11.90
C ARG A 155 -11.65 17.07 -10.65
N GLU A 156 -12.25 18.24 -10.38
CA GLU A 156 -11.99 19.04 -9.19
C GLU A 156 -12.42 18.24 -7.94
N GLY A 157 -11.46 18.06 -7.01
CA GLY A 157 -11.70 17.24 -5.81
C GLY A 157 -11.68 15.73 -6.04
N VAL A 158 -11.38 15.27 -7.26
CA VAL A 158 -11.19 13.85 -7.55
C VAL A 158 -9.72 13.45 -7.40
N PHE A 159 -9.48 12.38 -6.67
CA PHE A 159 -8.14 11.86 -6.40
C PHE A 159 -8.01 10.40 -6.85
N ALA A 160 -6.89 10.09 -7.51
CA ALA A 160 -6.46 8.72 -7.75
C ALA A 160 -5.74 8.22 -6.50
N MET A 161 -6.36 7.25 -5.80
CA MET A 161 -5.85 6.77 -4.53
C MET A 161 -4.63 5.86 -4.72
N GLN A 162 -3.67 6.06 -3.84
CA GLN A 162 -2.47 5.24 -3.75
C GLN A 162 -2.38 4.58 -2.37
N THR A 163 -1.29 3.87 -2.12
CA THR A 163 -0.87 3.44 -0.80
C THR A 163 0.56 3.95 -0.54
N PRO A 164 0.99 4.20 0.72
CA PRO A 164 0.36 3.78 1.97
C PRO A 164 -0.95 4.49 2.28
N GLN A 165 -1.87 3.75 2.96
CA GLN A 165 -3.04 4.29 3.63
C GLN A 165 -2.89 4.00 5.11
N ALA A 166 -2.99 4.99 5.96
CA ALA A 166 -2.76 4.82 7.40
C ALA A 166 -3.94 5.31 8.23
N ALA A 167 -4.21 4.61 9.32
CA ALA A 167 -5.21 4.99 10.31
C ALA A 167 -4.83 4.47 11.70
N GLY A 168 -5.54 4.93 12.73
CA GLY A 168 -5.52 4.31 14.04
C GLY A 168 -5.90 2.83 13.93
N PHE A 169 -5.16 1.96 14.64
CA PHE A 169 -5.30 0.51 14.51
C PHE A 169 -6.74 0.06 14.79
N ASP A 170 -7.30 0.45 15.93
CA ASP A 170 -8.65 0.03 16.33
C ASP A 170 -9.73 0.55 15.38
N ILE A 171 -9.56 1.78 14.89
CA ILE A 171 -10.47 2.41 13.94
C ILE A 171 -10.49 1.61 12.63
N LEU A 172 -9.31 1.29 12.08
CA LEU A 172 -9.24 0.53 10.82
C LEU A 172 -9.75 -0.88 10.97
N LEU A 173 -9.43 -1.55 12.09
CA LEU A 173 -9.92 -2.89 12.40
C LEU A 173 -11.46 -2.90 12.46
N ALA A 174 -12.05 -1.96 13.18
CA ALA A 174 -13.51 -1.84 13.29
C ALA A 174 -14.19 -1.51 11.94
N ALA A 175 -13.61 -0.58 11.18
CA ALA A 175 -14.11 -0.21 9.86
C ALA A 175 -14.13 -1.39 8.89
N LEU A 176 -13.05 -2.16 8.82
CA LEU A 176 -12.97 -3.33 7.94
C LEU A 176 -13.84 -4.49 8.42
N GLN A 177 -14.05 -4.67 9.72
CA GLN A 177 -14.98 -5.67 10.24
C GLN A 177 -16.43 -5.34 9.90
N ALA A 178 -16.81 -4.05 9.95
CA ALA A 178 -18.16 -3.59 9.65
C ALA A 178 -18.46 -3.52 8.14
N HIS A 179 -17.44 -3.19 7.32
CA HIS A 179 -17.61 -2.87 5.89
C HIS A 179 -16.63 -3.62 5.00
N GLN A 180 -16.41 -4.91 5.25
CA GLN A 180 -15.49 -5.73 4.45
C GLN A 180 -15.95 -5.90 3.00
N ALA A 181 -17.25 -6.17 2.81
CA ALA A 181 -17.82 -6.38 1.49
C ALA A 181 -17.87 -5.06 0.68
N GLY A 182 -17.30 -5.07 -0.53
CA GLY A 182 -17.32 -3.91 -1.44
C GLY A 182 -16.24 -2.85 -1.18
N SER A 183 -15.43 -2.98 -0.13
CA SER A 183 -14.30 -2.07 0.10
C SER A 183 -13.14 -2.42 -0.82
N THR A 184 -12.77 -1.49 -1.70
CA THR A 184 -11.64 -1.65 -2.64
C THR A 184 -10.30 -1.30 -2.00
N ASP A 185 -10.33 -0.46 -0.96
CA ASP A 185 -9.17 -0.01 -0.18
C ASP A 185 -9.59 0.37 1.25
N GLU A 186 -8.64 0.78 2.09
CA GLU A 186 -8.88 1.19 3.49
C GLU A 186 -9.70 2.47 3.57
N VAL A 187 -9.48 3.40 2.62
CA VAL A 187 -10.24 4.67 2.55
C VAL A 187 -11.73 4.40 2.37
N SER A 188 -12.09 3.48 1.49
CA SER A 188 -13.49 3.12 1.25
C SER A 188 -14.17 2.57 2.50
N ALA A 189 -13.49 1.67 3.24
CA ALA A 189 -14.01 1.12 4.49
C ALA A 189 -14.15 2.19 5.58
N LEU A 190 -13.16 3.07 5.71
CA LEU A 190 -13.16 4.17 6.69
C LEU A 190 -14.29 5.16 6.42
N ILE A 191 -14.51 5.57 5.16
CA ILE A 191 -15.61 6.46 4.78
C ILE A 191 -16.95 5.81 5.12
N ALA A 192 -17.15 4.55 4.78
CA ALA A 192 -18.37 3.82 5.13
C ALA A 192 -18.57 3.70 6.64
N TYR A 193 -17.51 3.68 7.43
CA TYR A 193 -17.52 3.68 8.89
C TYR A 193 -17.72 5.08 9.51
N GLY A 194 -17.77 6.15 8.69
CA GLY A 194 -17.96 7.53 9.13
C GLY A 194 -16.67 8.30 9.44
N ILE A 195 -15.52 7.76 9.08
CA ILE A 195 -14.21 8.43 9.18
C ILE A 195 -13.84 8.99 7.79
N HIS A 196 -13.39 10.23 7.74
CA HIS A 196 -13.02 10.91 6.49
C HIS A 196 -11.49 11.08 6.42
N PRO A 197 -10.74 10.16 5.75
CA PRO A 197 -9.30 10.27 5.63
C PRO A 197 -8.87 11.49 4.82
N VAL A 198 -7.73 12.08 5.16
CA VAL A 198 -7.13 13.16 4.35
C VAL A 198 -6.27 12.59 3.23
N ALA A 199 -6.38 13.18 2.05
CA ALA A 199 -5.52 12.87 0.91
C ALA A 199 -4.21 13.66 1.01
N ILE A 200 -3.08 12.96 1.05
CA ILE A 200 -1.74 13.53 1.02
C ILE A 200 -1.20 13.39 -0.40
N LEU A 201 -1.06 14.52 -1.07
CA LEU A 201 -0.56 14.55 -2.45
C LEU A 201 0.87 14.00 -2.51
N ASN A 202 1.08 13.08 -3.43
CA ASN A 202 2.39 12.51 -3.74
C ASN A 202 2.79 12.89 -5.17
N ASP A 203 3.82 13.72 -5.27
CA ASP A 203 4.35 14.21 -6.56
C ASP A 203 5.41 13.26 -7.15
N GLN A 204 5.81 12.22 -6.40
CA GLN A 204 6.76 11.22 -6.85
C GLN A 204 6.03 10.03 -7.48
N PRO A 205 6.64 9.34 -8.46
CA PRO A 205 6.08 8.11 -9.00
C PRO A 205 5.84 7.07 -7.88
N ASN A 206 4.61 6.55 -7.80
CA ASN A 206 4.22 5.50 -6.85
C ASN A 206 3.05 4.69 -7.41
N PHE A 207 3.10 4.41 -8.73
CA PHE A 207 2.05 3.64 -9.40
C PHE A 207 2.13 2.16 -9.00
N LYS A 208 1.01 1.48 -9.19
CA LYS A 208 0.88 0.04 -8.95
C LYS A 208 1.24 -0.71 -10.23
N ILE A 209 2.22 -1.59 -10.16
CA ILE A 209 2.52 -2.53 -11.25
C ILE A 209 1.29 -3.41 -11.47
N THR A 210 0.67 -3.25 -12.64
CA THR A 210 -0.60 -3.89 -13.01
C THR A 210 -0.50 -4.60 -14.35
N TYR A 211 0.28 -4.03 -15.26
CA TYR A 211 0.55 -4.53 -16.61
C TYR A 211 2.06 -4.70 -16.84
N PRO A 212 2.50 -5.52 -17.81
CA PRO A 212 3.92 -5.73 -18.10
C PRO A 212 4.72 -4.44 -18.35
N GLN A 213 4.13 -3.45 -19.03
CA GLN A 213 4.79 -2.17 -19.30
C GLN A 213 5.08 -1.36 -18.01
N ASP A 214 4.30 -1.55 -16.94
CA ASP A 214 4.55 -0.86 -15.66
C ASP A 214 5.87 -1.33 -15.03
N LEU A 215 6.25 -2.59 -15.25
CA LEU A 215 7.51 -3.12 -14.77
C LEU A 215 8.71 -2.43 -15.45
N ALA A 216 8.64 -2.28 -16.78
CA ALA A 216 9.69 -1.59 -17.54
C ALA A 216 9.80 -0.11 -17.14
N LEU A 217 8.67 0.56 -16.88
CA LEU A 217 8.66 1.94 -16.40
C LEU A 217 9.28 2.05 -15.00
N ALA A 218 8.94 1.14 -14.09
CA ALA A 218 9.51 1.11 -12.75
C ALA A 218 11.04 0.87 -12.79
N GLU A 219 11.51 -0.04 -13.67
CA GLU A 219 12.93 -0.31 -13.89
C GLU A 219 13.68 0.96 -14.30
N ALA A 220 13.16 1.69 -15.31
CA ALA A 220 13.78 2.93 -15.79
C ALA A 220 13.86 4.00 -14.68
N LEU A 221 12.80 4.17 -13.89
CA LEU A 221 12.77 5.14 -12.80
C LEU A 221 13.75 4.80 -11.68
N LEU A 222 13.90 3.53 -11.31
CA LEU A 222 14.88 3.09 -10.32
C LEU A 222 16.31 3.29 -10.80
N ALA A 223 16.58 3.02 -12.08
CA ALA A 223 17.89 3.24 -12.69
C ALA A 223 18.29 4.74 -12.65
N MET A 224 17.35 5.64 -12.96
CA MET A 224 17.57 7.10 -12.88
C MET A 224 17.85 7.56 -11.44
N GLY A 225 17.09 7.07 -10.45
CA GLY A 225 17.29 7.40 -9.03
C GLY A 225 18.63 6.92 -8.49
N SER A 226 19.12 5.78 -8.94
CA SER A 226 20.44 5.25 -8.59
C SER A 226 21.60 6.10 -9.15
N SER A 227 21.41 6.71 -10.32
CA SER A 227 22.40 7.57 -10.96
C SER A 227 22.56 8.92 -10.25
N ILE A 228 21.52 9.44 -9.59
CA ILE A 228 21.54 10.73 -8.88
C ILE A 228 22.18 10.56 -7.48
N SER A 229 22.17 9.36 -6.91
CA SER A 229 22.67 9.07 -5.56
C SER A 229 24.18 8.78 -5.51
N ASN A 230 24.87 8.75 -6.64
CA ASN A 230 26.32 8.59 -6.76
C ASN A 230 26.95 9.83 -7.45
N PRO A 231 27.15 10.96 -6.75
CA PRO A 231 28.06 11.98 -7.26
C PRO A 231 29.49 11.41 -7.17
N THR A 232 30.11 11.25 -8.33
CA THR A 232 31.58 10.99 -8.48
C THR A 232 32.40 12.06 -7.78
#